data_da41e73ff0441502611b8cb629c43982
#
_entry.id   da41e73ff0441502611b8cb629c43982
#
_cell.length_a   1.000
_cell.length_b   1.000
_cell.length_c   1.000
_cell.angle_alpha   90.00
_cell.angle_beta   90.00
_cell.angle_gamma   90.00
#
_symmetry.space_group_name_H-M   'P 1'
#
loop_
_entity.id
_entity.type
_entity.pdbx_description
1 polymer ?
#
loop_
_entity_poly.entity_id
_entity_poly.type
_entity_poly.pdbx_seq_one_letter_code
_entity_poly.pdbx_strand_id
1 'polypeptide(L)'
;MSDQNLLTRREFTVEWVLAVLAGATIMITGCGGDDNSSNQVTNPTPQAGDKAGVISANHGHTAIVTAATLASPAAVTINMRAQATHNHTLTLTAAEVTSIAANQRVEKVSSTDDGHDHMVTFN
;
A
#
# COMPACT_ATOMS: atom_id res chain seq x y z
N MET A 1 22.59 -44.13 28.58
CA MET A 1 22.13 -44.37 27.19
C MET A 1 21.03 -43.39 26.96
N SER A 2 21.34 -42.28 26.37
CA SER A 2 20.35 -41.28 26.04
C SER A 2 19.68 -41.71 24.74
N ASP A 3 18.44 -42.13 24.83
CA ASP A 3 17.57 -42.23 23.67
C ASP A 3 17.36 -40.81 23.14
N GLN A 4 18.19 -40.47 22.19
CA GLN A 4 17.94 -39.30 21.35
C GLN A 4 16.71 -39.64 20.53
N ASN A 5 15.58 -39.23 21.05
CA ASN A 5 14.33 -39.23 20.30
C ASN A 5 14.54 -38.32 19.11
N LEU A 6 15.08 -38.90 18.06
CA LEU A 6 15.13 -38.22 16.74
C LEU A 6 13.71 -38.10 16.27
N LEU A 7 13.08 -36.99 16.66
CA LEU A 7 11.85 -36.57 16.04
C LEU A 7 12.13 -36.50 14.52
N THR A 8 11.54 -37.43 13.81
CA THR A 8 11.67 -37.44 12.36
C THR A 8 11.09 -36.13 11.81
N ARG A 9 11.67 -35.61 10.74
CA ARG A 9 11.22 -34.38 10.10
C ARG A 9 9.70 -34.37 9.83
N ARG A 10 9.11 -35.53 9.75
CA ARG A 10 7.69 -35.72 9.54
C ARG A 10 6.85 -35.39 10.78
N GLU A 11 7.32 -35.77 11.95
CA GLU A 11 6.61 -35.50 13.21
C GLU A 11 6.70 -34.02 13.59
N PHE A 12 7.84 -33.41 13.32
CA PHE A 12 8.01 -31.97 13.54
C PHE A 12 7.05 -31.13 12.70
N THR A 13 6.83 -31.49 11.44
CA THR A 13 5.91 -30.74 10.57
C THR A 13 4.46 -30.90 10.99
N VAL A 14 4.07 -32.09 11.48
CA VAL A 14 2.70 -32.35 11.94
C VAL A 14 2.41 -31.60 13.24
N GLU A 15 3.33 -31.58 14.18
CA GLU A 15 3.15 -30.83 15.44
C GLU A 15 3.06 -29.32 15.21
N TRP A 16 3.89 -28.79 14.31
CA TRP A 16 3.82 -27.36 13.97
C TRP A 16 2.50 -26.98 13.29
N VAL A 17 2.01 -27.83 12.41
CA VAL A 17 0.71 -27.60 11.72
C VAL A 17 -0.43 -27.64 12.73
N LEU A 18 -0.39 -28.57 13.69
CA LEU A 18 -1.39 -28.64 14.76
C LEU A 18 -1.31 -27.45 15.73
N ALA A 19 -0.12 -27.00 16.06
CA ALA A 19 0.07 -25.84 16.92
C ALA A 19 -0.43 -24.54 16.25
N VAL A 20 -0.21 -24.39 14.95
CA VAL A 20 -0.71 -23.25 14.19
C VAL A 20 -2.24 -23.29 14.07
N LEU A 21 -2.83 -24.47 13.90
CA LEU A 21 -4.30 -24.62 13.86
C LEU A 21 -4.96 -24.42 15.23
N ALA A 22 -4.28 -24.78 16.33
CA ALA A 22 -4.82 -24.62 17.69
C ALA A 22 -4.63 -23.18 18.23
N GLY A 23 -3.67 -22.43 17.70
CA GLY A 23 -3.37 -21.06 18.12
C GLY A 23 -4.01 -19.97 17.27
N ALA A 24 -4.50 -20.28 16.10
CA ALA A 24 -5.20 -19.36 15.24
C ALA A 24 -6.70 -19.38 15.53
N THR A 25 -7.10 -18.91 16.69
CA THR A 25 -8.39 -18.24 16.75
C THR A 25 -8.21 -16.95 15.94
N ILE A 26 -8.42 -17.05 14.65
CA ILE A 26 -8.75 -15.89 13.85
C ILE A 26 -10.08 -15.40 14.47
N MET A 27 -9.97 -14.45 15.37
CA MET A 27 -11.07 -13.58 15.68
C MET A 27 -11.31 -12.80 14.39
N ILE A 28 -11.99 -13.43 13.45
CA ILE A 28 -12.82 -12.68 12.52
C ILE A 28 -13.96 -12.18 13.42
N THR A 29 -13.68 -11.13 14.17
CA THR A 29 -14.77 -10.23 14.48
C THR A 29 -15.20 -9.77 13.11
N GLY A 30 -16.19 -10.50 12.58
CA GLY A 30 -17.01 -9.96 11.53
C GLY A 30 -17.46 -8.62 12.06
N CYS A 31 -16.82 -7.55 11.60
CA CYS A 31 -17.51 -6.30 11.52
C CYS A 31 -18.77 -6.65 10.76
N GLY A 32 -19.86 -6.77 11.50
CA GLY A 32 -21.17 -6.75 10.92
C GLY A 32 -21.17 -5.59 9.95
N GLY A 33 -21.47 -5.86 8.69
CA GLY A 33 -21.59 -4.83 7.70
C GLY A 33 -22.59 -3.82 8.18
N ASP A 34 -22.10 -2.78 8.77
CA ASP A 34 -22.75 -1.51 8.69
C ASP A 34 -22.39 -0.98 7.32
N ASP A 35 -23.26 -1.29 6.36
CA ASP A 35 -23.35 -0.60 5.09
C ASP A 35 -23.72 0.87 5.33
N ASN A 36 -23.02 1.50 6.23
CA ASN A 36 -22.96 2.91 6.29
C ASN A 36 -21.86 3.30 5.30
N SER A 37 -22.24 3.38 4.04
CA SER A 37 -21.47 4.07 3.01
C SER A 37 -21.31 5.55 3.37
N SER A 38 -20.72 5.82 4.50
CA SER A 38 -19.95 7.01 4.62
C SER A 38 -18.75 6.77 3.70
N ASN A 39 -18.75 7.40 2.55
CA ASN A 39 -17.55 7.66 1.77
C ASN A 39 -16.58 8.47 2.65
N GLN A 40 -16.13 7.89 3.73
CA GLN A 40 -14.89 8.33 4.34
C GLN A 40 -13.82 7.97 3.32
N VAL A 41 -13.48 8.94 2.50
CA VAL A 41 -12.24 8.93 1.77
C VAL A 41 -11.15 8.94 2.85
N THR A 42 -10.83 7.75 3.34
CA THR A 42 -9.72 7.59 4.26
C THR A 42 -8.48 8.00 3.49
N ASN A 43 -7.81 9.01 3.98
CA ASN A 43 -6.51 9.39 3.45
C ASN A 43 -5.63 8.14 3.49
N PRO A 44 -5.19 7.58 2.35
CA PRO A 44 -4.36 6.40 2.37
C PRO A 44 -3.10 6.71 3.18
N THR A 45 -2.92 6.00 4.27
CA THR A 45 -1.71 6.09 5.07
C THR A 45 -0.63 5.27 4.38
N PRO A 46 0.54 5.83 4.06
CA PRO A 46 1.64 5.07 3.49
C PRO A 46 2.00 3.87 4.37
N GLN A 47 2.14 2.72 3.75
CA GLN A 47 2.60 1.51 4.41
C GLN A 47 4.12 1.34 4.24
N ALA A 48 4.70 0.38 4.95
CA ALA A 48 6.12 0.08 4.79
C ALA A 48 6.46 -0.30 3.34
N GLY A 49 7.42 0.41 2.75
CA GLY A 49 7.84 0.22 1.37
C GLY A 49 7.10 1.09 0.34
N ASP A 50 6.04 1.78 0.72
CA ASP A 50 5.38 2.74 -0.15
C ASP A 50 6.21 4.01 -0.33
N LYS A 51 6.04 4.69 -1.44
CA LYS A 51 6.62 6.01 -1.71
C LYS A 51 5.52 7.06 -1.78
N ALA A 52 5.57 8.02 -0.86
CA ALA A 52 4.68 9.18 -0.88
C ALA A 52 5.33 10.34 -1.64
N GLY A 53 4.60 10.92 -2.58
CA GLY A 53 5.01 12.13 -3.29
C GLY A 53 4.75 13.38 -2.45
N VAL A 54 5.68 14.33 -2.52
CA VAL A 54 5.50 15.68 -1.98
C VAL A 54 4.70 16.50 -2.99
N ILE A 55 3.58 17.06 -2.56
CA ILE A 55 2.63 17.78 -3.41
C ILE A 55 2.78 19.28 -3.15
N SER A 56 2.99 20.07 -4.21
CA SER A 56 3.06 21.54 -4.11
C SER A 56 1.70 22.12 -3.74
N ALA A 57 1.68 23.16 -2.91
CA ALA A 57 0.45 23.85 -2.48
C ALA A 57 -0.68 22.87 -2.03
N ASN A 58 -0.30 21.82 -1.33
CA ASN A 58 -1.21 20.74 -0.94
C ASN A 58 -2.28 21.23 0.05
N HIS A 59 -3.53 20.86 -0.21
CA HIS A 59 -4.70 21.16 0.63
C HIS A 59 -5.55 19.92 0.90
N GLY A 60 -4.89 18.77 1.14
CA GLY A 60 -5.54 17.52 1.52
C GLY A 60 -5.41 16.39 0.52
N HIS A 61 -4.61 16.57 -0.55
CA HIS A 61 -4.30 15.52 -1.51
C HIS A 61 -3.20 14.59 -1.02
N THR A 62 -3.19 13.36 -1.52
CA THR A 62 -2.15 12.36 -1.25
C THR A 62 -1.77 11.64 -2.54
N ALA A 63 -0.50 11.45 -2.77
CA ALA A 63 0.03 10.68 -3.90
C ALA A 63 0.94 9.58 -3.36
N ILE A 64 0.52 8.31 -3.47
CA ILE A 64 1.27 7.16 -2.97
C ILE A 64 1.48 6.15 -4.10
N VAL A 65 2.73 5.77 -4.34
CA VAL A 65 3.09 4.60 -5.13
C VAL A 65 3.31 3.44 -4.17
N THR A 66 2.51 2.39 -4.29
CA THR A 66 2.57 1.26 -3.36
C THR A 66 3.82 0.42 -3.54
N ALA A 67 4.26 -0.25 -2.48
CA ALA A 67 5.38 -1.19 -2.51
C ALA A 67 5.20 -2.27 -3.58
N ALA A 68 3.97 -2.75 -3.80
CA ALA A 68 3.66 -3.72 -4.85
C ALA A 68 3.91 -3.16 -6.26
N THR A 69 3.51 -1.91 -6.52
CA THR A 69 3.77 -1.23 -7.79
C THR A 69 5.26 -0.99 -8.00
N LEU A 70 6.00 -0.65 -6.94
CA LEU A 70 7.45 -0.44 -6.99
C LEU A 70 8.22 -1.75 -7.23
N ALA A 71 7.72 -2.88 -6.71
CA ALA A 71 8.32 -4.20 -6.90
C ALA A 71 8.11 -4.75 -8.32
N SER A 72 7.03 -4.35 -8.99
CA SER A 72 6.70 -4.73 -10.37
C SER A 72 6.29 -3.49 -11.16
N PRO A 73 7.26 -2.66 -11.60
CA PRO A 73 6.97 -1.37 -12.21
C PRO A 73 6.10 -1.48 -13.46
N ALA A 74 4.96 -0.81 -13.40
CA ALA A 74 4.02 -0.67 -14.49
C ALA A 74 3.45 0.75 -14.51
N ALA A 75 2.86 1.16 -15.62
CA ALA A 75 2.15 2.43 -15.66
C ALA A 75 1.00 2.42 -14.66
N VAL A 76 0.85 3.50 -13.89
CA VAL A 76 -0.18 3.60 -12.85
C VAL A 76 -0.82 5.00 -12.86
N THR A 77 -2.12 5.04 -12.63
CA THR A 77 -2.84 6.29 -12.37
C THR A 77 -3.25 6.34 -10.92
N ILE A 78 -2.79 7.34 -10.22
CA ILE A 78 -3.05 7.58 -8.79
C ILE A 78 -4.18 8.58 -8.68
N ASN A 79 -5.21 8.24 -7.90
CA ASN A 79 -6.24 9.18 -7.49
C ASN A 79 -5.74 9.93 -6.25
N MET A 80 -5.68 11.26 -6.33
CA MET A 80 -5.07 12.10 -5.29
C MET A 80 -6.09 12.71 -4.34
N ARG A 81 -7.38 12.41 -4.46
CA ARG A 81 -8.45 13.09 -3.73
C ARG A 81 -8.22 13.13 -2.21
N ALA A 82 -7.92 12.00 -1.60
CA ALA A 82 -7.74 11.89 -0.14
C ALA A 82 -8.81 12.68 0.64
N GLN A 83 -8.44 13.69 1.40
CA GLN A 83 -9.36 14.54 2.16
C GLN A 83 -9.77 15.83 1.44
N ALA A 84 -9.25 16.06 0.23
CA ALA A 84 -9.61 17.24 -0.55
C ALA A 84 -11.05 17.19 -1.07
N THR A 85 -11.64 18.34 -1.34
CA THR A 85 -13.02 18.46 -1.82
C THR A 85 -13.17 18.10 -3.30
N HIS A 86 -12.07 18.14 -4.06
CA HIS A 86 -12.00 17.83 -5.49
C HIS A 86 -10.92 16.79 -5.76
N ASN A 87 -10.80 16.29 -6.98
CA ASN A 87 -9.93 15.19 -7.31
C ASN A 87 -8.92 15.57 -8.39
N HIS A 88 -7.65 15.28 -8.15
CA HIS A 88 -6.63 15.22 -9.18
C HIS A 88 -6.21 13.77 -9.43
N THR A 89 -5.76 13.49 -10.64
CA THR A 89 -5.14 12.23 -11.00
C THR A 89 -3.68 12.45 -11.41
N LEU A 90 -2.82 11.53 -11.05
CA LEU A 90 -1.41 11.54 -11.41
C LEU A 90 -1.11 10.26 -12.19
N THR A 91 -0.72 10.38 -13.44
CA THR A 91 -0.36 9.21 -14.27
C THR A 91 1.15 9.12 -14.38
N LEU A 92 1.71 8.01 -13.89
CA LEU A 92 3.12 7.66 -14.00
C LEU A 92 3.31 6.58 -15.04
N THR A 93 4.34 6.69 -15.85
CA THR A 93 4.79 5.64 -16.77
C THR A 93 5.55 4.55 -16.02
N ALA A 94 5.69 3.37 -16.60
CA ALA A 94 6.50 2.30 -16.02
C ALA A 94 7.97 2.73 -15.78
N ALA A 95 8.53 3.56 -16.65
CA ALA A 95 9.89 4.09 -16.50
C ALA A 95 9.99 5.05 -15.29
N GLU A 96 9.00 5.92 -15.09
CA GLU A 96 8.93 6.80 -13.92
C GLU A 96 8.78 6.01 -12.62
N VAL A 97 7.95 4.97 -12.60
CA VAL A 97 7.81 4.06 -11.45
C VAL A 97 9.13 3.34 -11.17
N THR A 98 9.86 2.89 -12.19
CA THR A 98 11.19 2.28 -12.04
C THR A 98 12.18 3.27 -11.41
N SER A 99 12.16 4.52 -11.83
CA SER A 99 13.02 5.58 -11.28
C SER A 99 12.69 5.84 -9.81
N ILE A 100 11.40 5.91 -9.45
CA ILE A 100 10.95 6.07 -8.06
C ILE A 100 11.41 4.88 -7.20
N ALA A 101 11.29 3.64 -7.71
CA ALA A 101 11.76 2.44 -7.02
C ALA A 101 13.29 2.48 -6.77
N ALA A 102 14.04 3.08 -7.68
CA ALA A 102 15.49 3.27 -7.56
C ALA A 102 15.88 4.51 -6.69
N ASN A 103 14.93 5.13 -5.99
CA ASN A 103 15.12 6.37 -5.23
C ASN A 103 15.65 7.54 -6.07
N GLN A 104 15.30 7.58 -7.34
CA GLN A 104 15.60 8.71 -8.22
C GLN A 104 14.46 9.71 -8.14
N ARG A 105 14.80 10.99 -8.18
CA ARG A 105 13.82 12.05 -8.16
C ARG A 105 12.98 12.03 -9.45
N VAL A 106 11.66 12.02 -9.28
CA VAL A 106 10.67 12.14 -10.36
C VAL A 106 9.70 13.27 -10.01
N GLU A 107 9.51 14.18 -10.94
CA GLU A 107 8.53 15.26 -10.83
C GLU A 107 7.46 15.09 -11.90
N LYS A 108 6.21 15.22 -11.50
CA LYS A 108 5.05 15.04 -12.36
C LYS A 108 3.95 16.02 -12.00
N VAL A 109 3.34 16.63 -13.01
CA VAL A 109 2.15 17.48 -12.83
C VAL A 109 0.90 16.60 -12.82
N SER A 110 -0.02 16.87 -11.91
CA SER A 110 -1.32 16.22 -11.85
C SER A 110 -2.25 16.69 -12.97
N SER A 111 -3.40 16.03 -13.10
CA SER A 111 -4.49 16.58 -13.89
C SER A 111 -4.94 17.93 -13.33
N THR A 112 -5.48 18.79 -14.19
CA THR A 112 -6.16 20.01 -13.76
C THR A 112 -7.56 19.67 -13.30
N ASP A 113 -7.94 20.13 -12.11
CA ASP A 113 -9.29 20.08 -11.57
C ASP A 113 -9.53 21.35 -10.74
N ASP A 114 -10.76 21.84 -10.70
CA ASP A 114 -11.13 23.09 -10.01
C ASP A 114 -10.21 24.29 -10.35
N GLY A 115 -9.75 24.34 -11.63
CA GLY A 115 -8.95 25.44 -12.18
C GLY A 115 -7.48 25.46 -11.77
N HIS A 116 -6.94 24.40 -11.16
CA HIS A 116 -5.52 24.28 -10.80
C HIS A 116 -4.99 22.87 -10.93
N ASP A 117 -3.69 22.72 -10.81
CA ASP A 117 -2.95 21.47 -10.77
C ASP A 117 -1.88 21.49 -9.66
N HIS A 118 -1.24 20.37 -9.44
CA HIS A 118 -0.18 20.22 -8.45
C HIS A 118 1.06 19.59 -9.06
N MET A 119 2.24 20.10 -8.71
CA MET A 119 3.50 19.39 -8.94
C MET A 119 3.68 18.37 -7.83
N VAL A 120 3.92 17.11 -8.21
CA VAL A 120 4.21 16.01 -7.29
C VAL A 120 5.64 15.57 -7.49
N THR A 121 6.40 15.54 -6.42
CA THR A 121 7.82 15.11 -6.40
C THR A 121 7.97 13.85 -5.58
N PHE A 122 8.53 12.81 -6.17
CA PHE A 122 9.00 11.59 -5.49
C PHE A 122 10.53 11.62 -5.38
N ASN A 123 11.06 11.13 -4.26
CA ASN A 123 12.50 11.00 -4.00
C ASN A 123 12.86 9.60 -3.51
#